data_b02e55934d491bd7afef3b805ea2e403
#
_entry.id   b02e55934d491bd7afef3b805ea2e403
#
_cell.length_a   1.000
_cell.length_b   1.000
_cell.length_c   1.000
_cell.angle_alpha   90.00
_cell.angle_beta   90.00
_cell.angle_gamma   90.00
#
_symmetry.space_group_name_H-M   'P 1'
#
loop_
_entity.id
_entity.type
_entity.pdbx_description
1 polymer ?
#
loop_
_entity_poly.entity_id
_entity_poly.type
_entity_poly.pdbx_seq_one_letter_code
_entity_poly.pdbx_strand_id
1 'polypeptide(L)'
;MAIKAPRSRERVARNFIKTYGRTRFHRLLSALAAGESGQAIADEFNVSRERVRQWKNTFGEVVTHYRLFPEIDRILRERRTA
;
A
#
# COMPACT_ATOMS: atom_id res chain seq x y z
N MET A 1 -4.09 -24.63 3.29
CA MET A 1 -4.57 -23.68 3.04
C MET A 1 -3.83 -22.56 3.22
N ALA A 2 -3.69 -21.81 2.53
CA ALA A 2 -2.84 -20.86 2.66
C ALA A 2 -3.46 -19.64 3.00
N ILE A 3 -3.40 -19.29 4.18
CA ILE A 3 -3.87 -18.10 4.57
C ILE A 3 -2.81 -17.12 4.39
N LYS A 4 -3.04 -16.01 3.78
CA LYS A 4 -2.09 -15.00 3.68
C LYS A 4 -1.85 -14.48 5.00
N ALA A 5 -0.72 -14.73 5.51
CA ALA A 5 -0.34 -14.30 6.82
C ALA A 5 -0.11 -12.80 6.81
N PRO A 6 -0.31 -12.12 7.93
CA PRO A 6 0.03 -10.70 8.05
C PRO A 6 1.45 -10.39 7.62
N ARG A 7 2.35 -11.36 7.82
CA ARG A 7 3.72 -11.24 7.42
C ARG A 7 3.88 -10.98 5.92
N SER A 8 2.96 -11.53 5.10
CA SER A 8 3.01 -11.31 3.66
C SER A 8 2.73 -9.86 3.32
N ARG A 9 1.80 -9.24 4.03
CA ARG A 9 1.48 -7.85 3.81
C ARG A 9 2.66 -6.97 4.17
N GLU A 10 3.28 -7.26 5.30
CA GLU A 10 4.46 -6.49 5.72
C GLU A 10 5.57 -6.62 4.71
N ARG A 11 5.79 -7.83 4.20
CA ARG A 11 6.84 -8.05 3.23
C ARG A 11 6.62 -7.20 1.98
N VAL A 12 5.39 -7.17 1.49
CA VAL A 12 5.09 -6.38 0.30
C VAL A 12 5.30 -4.90 0.58
N ALA A 13 4.86 -4.44 1.75
CA ALA A 13 5.02 -3.03 2.10
C ALA A 13 6.49 -2.65 2.22
N ARG A 14 7.28 -3.49 2.87
CA ARG A 14 8.71 -3.19 3.02
C ARG A 14 9.44 -3.25 1.69
N ASN A 15 9.03 -4.18 0.82
CA ASN A 15 9.61 -4.23 -0.52
C ASN A 15 9.24 -2.98 -1.33
N PHE A 16 8.01 -2.49 -1.18
CA PHE A 16 7.61 -1.26 -1.83
C PHE A 16 8.50 -0.11 -1.39
N ILE A 17 8.70 0.01 -0.07
CA ILE A 17 9.52 1.09 0.47
C ILE A 17 10.95 0.98 -0.05
N LYS A 18 11.48 -0.25 -0.12
CA LYS A 18 12.80 -0.46 -0.64
C LYS A 18 12.94 -0.02 -2.08
N THR A 19 11.92 -0.26 -2.88
CA THR A 19 11.95 0.04 -4.30
C THR A 19 11.64 1.50 -4.59
N TYR A 20 10.64 2.05 -3.93
CA TYR A 20 10.12 3.39 -4.25
C TYR A 20 10.40 4.45 -3.19
N GLY A 21 10.67 4.03 -1.95
CA GLY A 21 10.92 4.96 -0.87
C GLY A 21 9.68 5.26 -0.05
N ARG A 22 9.91 5.79 1.16
CA ARG A 22 8.81 6.07 2.08
C ARG A 22 7.89 7.18 1.60
N THR A 23 8.43 8.17 0.95
CA THR A 23 7.61 9.27 0.46
C THR A 23 6.58 8.76 -0.53
N ARG A 24 7.00 7.88 -1.44
CA ARG A 24 6.08 7.30 -2.40
C ARG A 24 5.10 6.33 -1.74
N PHE A 25 5.53 5.67 -0.68
CA PHE A 25 4.63 4.79 0.07
C PHE A 25 3.50 5.62 0.69
N HIS A 26 3.84 6.74 1.34
CA HIS A 26 2.83 7.65 1.87
C HIS A 26 1.90 8.15 0.76
N ARG A 27 2.48 8.50 -0.36
CA ARG A 27 1.69 9.00 -1.49
C ARG A 27 0.70 7.96 -1.98
N LEU A 28 1.16 6.71 -2.13
CA LEU A 28 0.29 5.64 -2.58
C LEU A 28 -0.87 5.44 -1.63
N LEU A 29 -0.58 5.35 -0.34
CA LEU A 29 -1.62 5.09 0.65
C LEU A 29 -2.61 6.25 0.73
N SER A 30 -2.12 7.48 0.59
CA SER A 30 -2.99 8.66 0.56
C SER A 30 -3.91 8.62 -0.65
N ALA A 31 -3.38 8.23 -1.80
CA ALA A 31 -4.18 8.16 -3.01
C ALA A 31 -5.26 7.08 -2.88
N LEU A 32 -4.92 5.95 -2.30
CA LEU A 32 -5.89 4.88 -2.10
C LEU A 32 -6.98 5.32 -1.12
N ALA A 33 -6.58 6.01 -0.05
CA ALA A 33 -7.54 6.49 0.93
C ALA A 33 -8.46 7.56 0.36
N ALA A 34 -7.95 8.35 -0.56
CA ALA A 34 -8.73 9.40 -1.20
C ALA A 34 -9.66 8.87 -2.28
N GLY A 35 -9.53 7.59 -2.62
CA GLY A 35 -10.37 7.01 -3.66
C GLY A 35 -9.95 7.35 -5.06
N GLU A 36 -8.69 7.70 -5.27
CA GLU A 36 -8.20 7.99 -6.62
C GLU A 36 -8.32 6.74 -7.48
N SER A 37 -8.55 6.92 -8.77
CA SER A 37 -8.76 5.78 -9.65
C SER A 37 -7.49 4.96 -9.80
N GLY A 38 -7.68 3.66 -10.06
CA GLY A 38 -6.55 2.78 -10.30
C GLY A 38 -5.71 3.23 -11.48
N GLN A 39 -6.36 3.81 -12.50
CA GLN A 39 -5.62 4.28 -13.68
C GLN A 39 -4.75 5.49 -13.32
N ALA A 40 -5.28 6.42 -12.55
CA ALA A 40 -4.51 7.60 -12.16
C ALA A 40 -3.28 7.19 -11.35
N ILE A 41 -3.46 6.26 -10.43
CA ILE A 41 -2.35 5.79 -9.60
C ILE A 41 -1.35 5.02 -10.45
N ALA A 42 -1.85 4.19 -11.36
CA ALA A 42 -0.98 3.41 -12.24
C ALA A 42 -0.11 4.33 -13.09
N ASP A 43 -0.70 5.40 -13.60
CA ASP A 43 0.03 6.36 -14.41
C ASP A 43 1.09 7.08 -13.58
N GLU A 44 0.73 7.47 -12.38
CA GLU A 44 1.67 8.18 -11.51
C GLU A 44 2.86 7.31 -11.13
N PHE A 45 2.63 6.02 -10.86
CA PHE A 45 3.68 5.11 -10.43
C PHE A 45 4.32 4.35 -11.58
N ASN A 46 3.81 4.57 -12.79
CA ASN A 46 4.32 3.91 -13.98
C ASN A 46 4.25 2.39 -13.88
N VAL A 47 3.10 1.89 -13.46
CA VAL A 47 2.84 0.47 -13.32
C VAL A 47 1.48 0.15 -13.94
N SER A 48 1.13 -1.12 -13.97
CA SER A 48 -0.16 -1.52 -14.52
C SER A 48 -1.27 -1.29 -13.51
N ARG A 49 -2.49 -1.19 -13.99
CA ARG A 49 -3.66 -1.09 -13.12
C ARG A 49 -3.78 -2.32 -12.23
N GLU A 50 -3.40 -3.47 -12.76
CA GLU A 50 -3.45 -4.70 -11.98
C GLU A 50 -2.50 -4.63 -10.79
N ARG A 51 -1.33 -4.03 -10.97
CA ARG A 51 -0.40 -3.87 -9.86
C ARG A 51 -1.01 -2.98 -8.78
N VAL A 52 -1.67 -1.90 -9.19
CA VAL A 52 -2.32 -1.01 -8.24
C VAL A 52 -3.42 -1.76 -7.48
N ARG A 53 -4.18 -2.59 -8.18
CA ARG A 53 -5.23 -3.37 -7.54
C ARG A 53 -4.64 -4.31 -6.49
N GLN A 54 -3.52 -4.94 -6.80
CA GLN A 54 -2.85 -5.81 -5.85
C GLN A 54 -2.41 -5.05 -4.61
N TRP A 55 -1.84 -3.86 -4.80
CA TRP A 55 -1.43 -3.03 -3.68
C TRP A 55 -2.64 -2.65 -2.82
N LYS A 56 -3.73 -2.25 -3.48
CA LYS A 56 -4.93 -1.83 -2.77
C LYS A 56 -5.45 -2.95 -1.88
N ASN A 57 -5.46 -4.16 -2.40
CA ASN A 57 -5.96 -5.30 -1.64
C ASN A 57 -4.99 -5.77 -0.57
N THR A 58 -3.70 -5.55 -0.78
CA THR A 58 -2.69 -5.99 0.17
C THR A 58 -2.57 -5.04 1.35
N PHE A 59 -2.67 -3.73 1.10
CA PHE A 59 -2.40 -2.74 2.14
C PHE A 59 -3.63 -2.34 2.94
N GLY A 60 -4.81 -2.61 2.43
CA GLY A 60 -6.02 -2.24 3.13
C GLY A 60 -7.26 -2.87 2.53
N GLU A 61 -8.40 -2.37 2.94
CA GLU A 61 -9.68 -2.87 2.47
C GLU A 61 -10.68 -1.74 2.46
N VAL A 62 -11.69 -1.86 1.63
CA VAL A 62 -12.76 -0.87 1.58
C VAL A 62 -13.92 -1.41 2.42
N VAL A 63 -14.29 -0.62 3.40
CA VAL A 63 -15.48 -0.93 4.20
C VAL A 63 -16.46 0.19 3.84
N THR A 64 -16.53 1.23 4.64
CA THR A 64 -17.22 2.45 4.24
C THR A 64 -16.23 3.33 3.52
N HIS A 65 -15.01 3.34 4.02
CA HIS A 65 -13.89 4.05 3.42
C HIS A 65 -12.74 3.08 3.31
N TYR A 66 -11.78 3.40 2.46
CA TYR A 66 -10.60 2.58 2.39
C TYR A 66 -9.83 2.71 3.71
N ARG A 67 -9.49 1.61 4.32
CA ARG A 67 -8.75 1.67 5.55
C ARG A 67 -7.60 0.68 5.50
N LEU A 68 -6.48 1.10 6.05
CA LEU A 68 -5.29 0.27 6.04
C LEU A 68 -5.42 -0.86 7.04
N PHE A 69 -4.85 -2.01 6.70
CA PHE A 69 -4.70 -3.06 7.69
C PHE A 69 -3.77 -2.56 8.79
N PRO A 70 -3.97 -3.01 10.03
CA PRO A 70 -3.16 -2.49 11.15
C PRO A 70 -1.66 -2.61 10.96
N GLU A 71 -1.18 -3.69 10.37
CA GLU A 71 0.25 -3.85 10.18
C GLU A 71 0.80 -2.86 9.16
N ILE A 72 -0.04 -2.46 8.20
CA ILE A 72 0.37 -1.47 7.20
C ILE A 72 0.40 -0.09 7.83
N ASP A 73 -0.61 0.23 8.64
CA ASP A 73 -0.65 1.50 9.33
C ASP A 73 0.56 1.66 10.25
N ARG A 74 0.95 0.57 10.91
CA ARG A 74 2.12 0.60 11.79
C ARG A 74 3.39 0.90 10.99
N ILE A 75 3.56 0.27 9.83
CA ILE A 75 4.72 0.53 8.99
C ILE A 75 4.74 1.97 8.50
N LEU A 76 3.56 2.48 8.14
CA LEU A 76 3.46 3.86 7.69
C LEU A 76 3.89 4.83 8.75
N ARG A 77 3.60 4.53 10.02
CA ARG A 77 3.91 5.42 11.13
C ARG A 77 5.30 5.24 11.70
N GLU A 78 6.04 4.24 11.25
CA GLU A 78 7.39 4.02 11.75
C GLU A 78 8.26 5.24 11.52
N ARG A 79 9.05 5.57 12.54
CA ARG A 79 9.99 6.64 12.36
C ARG A 79 11.29 6.04 11.91
N ARG A 80 11.99 6.76 11.01
CA ARG A 80 13.28 6.37 10.67
C ARG A 80 14.16 6.71 11.79
N THR A 81 14.83 5.79 12.37
CA THR A 81 15.82 6.13 13.36
C THR A 81 17.11 6.23 12.64
N ALA A 82 17.76 7.26 12.85
CA ALA A 82 19.02 7.51 12.18
C ALA A 82 20.10 6.61 12.74
#